data_6cb9c41deb7aa836582f774358521e77
#
_entry.id   6cb9c41deb7aa836582f774358521e77
#
_cell.length_a   1.000
_cell.length_b   1.000
_cell.length_c   1.000
_cell.angle_alpha   90.00
_cell.angle_beta   90.00
_cell.angle_gamma   90.00
#
_symmetry.space_group_name_H-M   'P 1'
#
loop_
_entity.id
_entity.type
_entity.pdbx_description
1 polymer ?
#
loop_
_entity_poly.entity_id
_entity_poly.type
_entity_poly.pdbx_seq_one_letter_code
_entity_poly.pdbx_strand_id
1 'polypeptide(L)'
;MKNSSASKKELLELYHKMLLIRRFEEKAGQLYGMGHIGGFCHLYIGQEAVVVGIDSIKENGDQNITSYRDHGHMLACGMDPKMVMAELTGRFTGYSKGKGGSMHMFSKSEGFYGGHGIVGAQVPIGAGIAFANKYKKNRRVCFTYFGEGAANQGQVYEAFNMASLWKLPVVFVIENNQYAMGTSMVRASSTDEMFARGLAFNIPGKAVNGMNVLDVAKAVSYTHLRAH
;
A
#
# COMPACT_ATOMS: atom_id res chain seq x y z
N MET A 1 0.99 -22.43 -9.04
CA MET A 1 2.03 -21.93 -9.96
C MET A 1 3.19 -22.89 -9.97
N LYS A 2 3.64 -23.32 -11.15
CA LYS A 2 4.85 -24.12 -11.32
C LYS A 2 6.04 -23.35 -10.75
N ASN A 3 7.00 -24.03 -10.12
CA ASN A 3 8.28 -23.50 -9.64
C ASN A 3 9.18 -22.99 -10.82
N SER A 4 8.70 -22.04 -11.62
CA SER A 4 9.56 -21.37 -12.59
C SER A 4 10.17 -20.15 -11.89
N SER A 5 11.48 -20.11 -11.81
CA SER A 5 12.22 -18.89 -11.47
C SER A 5 11.77 -17.76 -12.40
N ALA A 6 11.56 -16.56 -11.86
CA ALA A 6 11.23 -15.40 -12.67
C ALA A 6 12.26 -15.21 -13.78
N SER A 7 11.82 -14.91 -14.98
CA SER A 7 12.69 -14.68 -16.14
C SER A 7 13.54 -13.43 -15.91
N LYS A 8 14.69 -13.35 -16.62
CA LYS A 8 15.55 -12.16 -16.59
C LYS A 8 14.77 -10.88 -16.93
N LYS A 9 13.83 -10.96 -17.88
CA LYS A 9 13.01 -9.81 -18.28
C LYS A 9 12.12 -9.35 -17.13
N GLU A 10 11.39 -10.27 -16.48
CA GLU A 10 10.55 -9.96 -15.32
C GLU A 10 11.36 -9.36 -14.16
N LEU A 11 12.54 -9.92 -13.87
CA LEU A 11 13.42 -9.36 -12.84
C LEU A 11 13.88 -7.94 -13.15
N LEU A 12 14.20 -7.66 -14.41
CA LEU A 12 14.58 -6.31 -14.85
C LEU A 12 13.40 -5.32 -14.75
N GLU A 13 12.20 -5.75 -15.08
CA GLU A 13 10.98 -4.93 -14.94
C GLU A 13 10.68 -4.60 -13.48
N LEU A 14 10.77 -5.57 -12.58
CA LEU A 14 10.62 -5.36 -11.14
C LEU A 14 11.69 -4.42 -10.60
N TYR A 15 12.95 -4.64 -10.99
CA TYR A 15 14.06 -3.77 -10.58
C TYR A 15 13.86 -2.33 -11.08
N HIS A 16 13.44 -2.16 -12.34
CA HIS A 16 13.18 -0.83 -12.91
C HIS A 16 12.08 -0.09 -12.12
N LYS A 17 10.99 -0.76 -11.77
CA LYS A 17 9.91 -0.17 -10.95
C LYS A 17 10.42 0.24 -9.56
N MET A 18 11.17 -0.62 -8.87
CA MET A 18 11.75 -0.28 -7.57
C MET A 18 12.74 0.88 -7.66
N LEU A 19 13.57 0.90 -8.72
CA LEU A 19 14.53 1.98 -8.94
C LEU A 19 13.83 3.31 -9.26
N LEU A 20 12.75 3.28 -10.04
CA LEU A 20 11.93 4.47 -10.30
C LEU A 20 11.40 5.07 -9.01
N ILE A 21 10.82 4.26 -8.12
CA ILE A 21 10.33 4.70 -6.81
C ILE A 21 11.48 5.30 -5.99
N ARG A 22 12.62 4.61 -5.89
CA ARG A 22 13.78 5.10 -5.16
C ARG A 22 14.26 6.46 -5.66
N ARG A 23 14.45 6.63 -6.97
CA ARG A 23 14.93 7.87 -7.57
C ARG A 23 13.92 9.00 -7.45
N PHE A 24 12.64 8.69 -7.56
CA PHE A 24 11.57 9.65 -7.33
C PHE A 24 11.60 10.17 -5.88
N GLU A 25 11.70 9.28 -4.91
CA GLU A 25 11.70 9.64 -3.49
C GLU A 25 12.98 10.41 -3.08
N GLU A 26 14.14 10.03 -3.61
CA GLU A 26 15.38 10.79 -3.42
C GLU A 26 15.21 12.24 -3.93
N LYS A 27 14.55 12.41 -5.08
CA LYS A 27 14.28 13.73 -5.63
C LYS A 27 13.22 14.49 -4.83
N ALA A 28 12.18 13.83 -4.38
CA ALA A 28 11.16 14.42 -3.51
C ALA A 28 11.79 14.90 -2.19
N GLY A 29 12.67 14.11 -1.58
CA GLY A 29 13.41 14.49 -0.38
C GLY A 29 14.31 15.70 -0.58
N GLN A 30 15.00 15.80 -1.73
CA GLN A 30 15.79 17.00 -2.09
C GLN A 30 14.91 18.24 -2.20
N LEU A 31 13.79 18.15 -2.93
CA LEU A 31 12.87 19.28 -3.12
C LEU A 31 12.19 19.69 -1.80
N TYR A 32 11.90 18.74 -0.93
CA TYR A 32 11.40 19.00 0.41
C TYR A 32 12.43 19.79 1.25
N GLY A 33 13.69 19.35 1.26
CA GLY A 33 14.78 20.07 1.93
C GLY A 33 15.03 21.47 1.39
N MET A 34 14.70 21.73 0.12
CA MET A 34 14.78 23.05 -0.52
C MET A 34 13.53 23.92 -0.28
N GLY A 35 12.51 23.41 0.43
CA GLY A 35 11.27 24.13 0.70
C GLY A 35 10.27 24.19 -0.47
N HIS A 36 10.46 23.39 -1.52
CA HIS A 36 9.54 23.34 -2.66
C HIS A 36 8.32 22.45 -2.44
N ILE A 37 8.36 21.60 -1.42
CA ILE A 37 7.24 20.74 -1.00
C ILE A 37 6.81 21.19 0.39
N GLY A 38 5.56 21.64 0.53
CA GLY A 38 5.00 22.09 1.80
C GLY A 38 4.33 20.98 2.59
N GLY A 39 4.13 21.20 3.88
CA GLY A 39 3.50 20.24 4.78
C GLY A 39 4.42 19.04 5.10
N PHE A 40 3.79 17.92 5.43
CA PHE A 40 4.52 16.67 5.68
C PHE A 40 4.81 15.93 4.37
N CYS A 41 6.03 15.39 4.26
CA CYS A 41 6.45 14.54 3.15
C CYS A 41 7.02 13.24 3.70
N HIS A 42 6.34 12.13 3.43
CA HIS A 42 6.70 10.81 3.95
C HIS A 42 7.26 9.95 2.82
N LEU A 43 8.59 9.78 2.80
CA LEU A 43 9.28 9.02 1.76
C LEU A 43 9.08 7.52 1.93
N TYR A 44 8.91 6.81 0.82
CA TYR A 44 8.72 5.34 0.76
C TYR A 44 10.05 4.57 0.61
N ILE A 45 11.18 5.24 0.77
CA ILE A 45 12.52 4.65 0.65
C ILE A 45 12.67 3.46 1.59
N GLY A 46 13.11 2.33 1.04
CA GLY A 46 13.35 1.09 1.79
C GLY A 46 12.16 0.11 1.79
N GLN A 47 11.00 0.47 1.25
CA GLN A 47 9.80 -0.36 1.20
C GLN A 47 9.37 -0.71 -0.25
N GLU A 48 10.18 -0.38 -1.25
CA GLU A 48 9.84 -0.50 -2.67
C GLU A 48 9.43 -1.91 -3.08
N ALA A 49 10.09 -2.93 -2.51
CA ALA A 49 9.82 -4.32 -2.84
C ALA A 49 8.41 -4.79 -2.40
N VAL A 50 7.85 -4.17 -1.36
CA VAL A 50 6.49 -4.50 -0.90
C VAL A 50 5.46 -4.14 -1.98
N VAL A 51 5.40 -2.87 -2.34
CA VAL A 51 4.39 -2.39 -3.28
C VAL A 51 4.60 -2.93 -4.69
N VAL A 52 5.86 -3.02 -5.15
CA VAL A 52 6.17 -3.56 -6.49
C VAL A 52 5.87 -5.05 -6.58
N GLY A 53 6.16 -5.81 -5.51
CA GLY A 53 5.83 -7.24 -5.45
C GLY A 53 4.32 -7.48 -5.51
N ILE A 54 3.53 -6.70 -4.78
CA ILE A 54 2.07 -6.80 -4.81
C ILE A 54 1.52 -6.36 -6.18
N ASP A 55 2.00 -5.23 -6.72
CA ASP A 55 1.55 -4.73 -8.02
C ASP A 55 1.83 -5.72 -9.16
N SER A 56 2.90 -6.48 -9.07
CA SER A 56 3.28 -7.46 -10.10
C SER A 56 2.30 -8.63 -10.25
N ILE A 57 1.44 -8.86 -9.25
CA ILE A 57 0.47 -9.97 -9.27
C ILE A 57 -0.99 -9.48 -9.32
N LYS A 58 -1.21 -8.18 -9.31
CA LYS A 58 -2.55 -7.60 -9.41
C LYS A 58 -3.19 -7.93 -10.76
N GLU A 59 -4.49 -8.17 -10.71
CA GLU A 59 -5.31 -8.29 -11.90
C GLU A 59 -5.92 -6.94 -12.30
N ASN A 60 -6.32 -6.85 -13.57
CA ASN A 60 -6.92 -5.62 -14.08
C ASN A 60 -8.21 -5.27 -13.32
N GLY A 61 -8.23 -4.12 -12.71
CA GLY A 61 -9.36 -3.60 -11.94
C GLY A 61 -9.23 -3.81 -10.44
N ASP A 62 -8.20 -4.51 -9.95
CA ASP A 62 -7.86 -4.52 -8.52
C ASP A 62 -7.50 -3.13 -8.03
N GLN A 63 -7.76 -2.88 -6.76
CA GLN A 63 -7.70 -1.54 -6.18
C GLN A 63 -6.70 -1.49 -5.04
N ASN A 64 -6.04 -0.34 -4.92
CA ASN A 64 -5.14 -0.04 -3.82
C ASN A 64 -5.65 1.14 -3.00
N ILE A 65 -5.50 1.06 -1.69
CA ILE A 65 -5.70 2.16 -0.76
C ILE A 65 -4.62 2.10 0.32
N THR A 66 -4.05 3.24 0.68
CA THR A 66 -2.93 3.28 1.62
C THR A 66 -3.02 4.44 2.60
N SER A 67 -2.02 4.55 3.47
CA SER A 67 -1.83 5.64 4.41
C SER A 67 -1.19 6.87 3.74
N TYR A 68 -0.65 7.75 4.54
CA TYR A 68 0.05 8.98 4.13
C TYR A 68 1.41 8.76 3.46
N ARG A 69 1.99 7.55 3.50
CA ARG A 69 3.26 7.18 2.84
C ARG A 69 2.95 6.47 1.53
N ASP A 70 2.49 7.21 0.55
CA ASP A 70 1.75 6.67 -0.60
C ASP A 70 2.46 6.85 -1.96
N HIS A 71 3.58 7.58 -2.04
CA HIS A 71 4.26 7.84 -3.33
C HIS A 71 4.66 6.55 -4.05
N GLY A 72 5.22 5.57 -3.33
CA GLY A 72 5.57 4.28 -3.91
C GLY A 72 4.36 3.55 -4.49
N HIS A 73 3.21 3.62 -3.80
CA HIS A 73 1.96 3.01 -4.24
C HIS A 73 1.41 3.68 -5.51
N MET A 74 1.49 5.03 -5.58
CA MET A 74 1.10 5.79 -6.77
C MET A 74 1.90 5.35 -8.00
N LEU A 75 3.23 5.33 -7.87
CA LEU A 75 4.13 4.97 -8.96
C LEU A 75 3.99 3.51 -9.37
N ALA A 76 3.82 2.60 -8.42
CA ALA A 76 3.58 1.19 -8.70
C ALA A 76 2.26 0.96 -9.46
N CYS A 77 1.20 1.74 -9.15
CA CYS A 77 -0.07 1.69 -9.87
C CYS A 77 0.00 2.27 -11.29
N GLY A 78 1.12 2.86 -11.70
CA GLY A 78 1.28 3.45 -13.03
C GLY A 78 0.93 4.93 -13.14
N MET A 79 0.75 5.62 -12.01
CA MET A 79 0.54 7.08 -12.02
C MET A 79 1.80 7.79 -12.56
N ASP A 80 1.62 8.81 -13.40
CA ASP A 80 2.73 9.54 -14.04
C ASP A 80 3.60 10.25 -12.99
N PRO A 81 4.90 9.92 -12.88
CA PRO A 81 5.81 10.56 -11.92
C PRO A 81 5.86 12.08 -12.03
N LYS A 82 5.67 12.63 -13.24
CA LYS A 82 5.65 14.09 -13.44
C LYS A 82 4.44 14.73 -12.80
N MET A 83 3.26 14.09 -12.93
CA MET A 83 2.03 14.58 -12.33
C MET A 83 2.04 14.39 -10.81
N VAL A 84 2.63 13.28 -10.30
CA VAL A 84 2.84 13.08 -8.87
C VAL A 84 3.75 14.17 -8.31
N MET A 85 4.89 14.46 -8.95
CA MET A 85 5.80 15.52 -8.52
C MET A 85 5.17 16.92 -8.63
N ALA A 86 4.35 17.16 -9.65
CA ALA A 86 3.60 18.39 -9.79
C ALA A 86 2.64 18.59 -8.60
N GLU A 87 1.97 17.53 -8.14
CA GLU A 87 1.10 17.59 -6.95
C GLU A 87 1.90 17.91 -5.68
N LEU A 88 3.04 17.24 -5.46
CA LEU A 88 3.91 17.49 -4.30
C LEU A 88 4.34 18.96 -4.23
N THR A 89 4.57 19.57 -5.38
CA THR A 89 5.01 20.99 -5.49
C THR A 89 3.85 21.98 -5.64
N GLY A 90 2.61 21.56 -5.39
CA GLY A 90 1.42 22.42 -5.39
C GLY A 90 1.00 22.91 -6.79
N ARG A 91 1.31 22.18 -7.87
CA ARG A 91 0.99 22.57 -9.24
C ARG A 91 -0.39 22.04 -9.67
N PHE A 92 -1.12 22.86 -10.41
CA PHE A 92 -2.46 22.50 -10.92
C PHE A 92 -2.47 21.25 -11.82
N THR A 93 -1.36 20.93 -12.46
CA THR A 93 -1.20 19.73 -13.29
C THR A 93 -1.05 18.44 -12.48
N GLY A 94 -0.99 18.51 -11.15
CA GLY A 94 -0.98 17.34 -10.27
C GLY A 94 -2.33 16.63 -10.21
N TYR A 95 -2.34 15.40 -9.72
CA TYR A 95 -3.53 14.53 -9.65
C TYR A 95 -4.68 15.08 -8.81
N SER A 96 -4.38 15.88 -7.78
CA SER A 96 -5.36 16.59 -6.96
C SER A 96 -5.33 18.12 -7.19
N LYS A 97 -4.85 18.55 -8.36
CA LYS A 97 -4.76 19.95 -8.78
C LYS A 97 -3.92 20.83 -7.84
N GLY A 98 -2.89 20.24 -7.24
CA GLY A 98 -2.00 20.91 -6.30
C GLY A 98 -2.58 21.12 -4.89
N LYS A 99 -3.72 20.49 -4.57
CA LYS A 99 -4.40 20.65 -3.27
C LYS A 99 -4.15 19.50 -2.31
N GLY A 100 -3.76 18.33 -2.83
CA GLY A 100 -3.55 17.11 -2.04
C GLY A 100 -2.17 17.03 -1.40
N GLY A 101 -1.17 17.63 -2.03
CA GLY A 101 0.22 17.54 -1.60
C GLY A 101 0.73 16.10 -1.57
N SER A 102 1.59 15.79 -0.60
CA SER A 102 2.22 14.48 -0.49
C SER A 102 1.27 13.33 -0.12
N MET A 103 0.17 13.59 0.57
CA MET A 103 -0.60 12.55 1.25
C MET A 103 -2.00 12.27 0.68
N HIS A 104 -2.47 13.09 -0.29
CA HIS A 104 -3.86 13.06 -0.74
C HIS A 104 -3.98 13.13 -2.25
N MET A 105 -3.43 12.11 -2.92
CA MET A 105 -3.60 11.91 -4.36
C MET A 105 -4.47 10.69 -4.64
N PHE A 106 -5.21 10.74 -5.73
CA PHE A 106 -6.16 9.70 -6.12
C PHE A 106 -6.13 9.53 -7.63
N SER A 107 -6.24 8.29 -8.11
CA SER A 107 -6.42 7.98 -9.52
C SER A 107 -7.30 6.75 -9.69
N LYS A 108 -8.59 7.01 -9.93
CA LYS A 108 -9.56 5.91 -10.13
C LYS A 108 -9.24 5.08 -11.38
N SER A 109 -8.67 5.70 -12.43
CA SER A 109 -8.26 5.01 -13.65
C SER A 109 -7.16 3.98 -13.38
N GLU A 110 -6.21 4.31 -12.50
CA GLU A 110 -5.11 3.44 -12.09
C GLU A 110 -5.48 2.52 -10.91
N GLY A 111 -6.74 2.51 -10.48
CA GLY A 111 -7.17 1.71 -9.34
C GLY A 111 -6.59 2.16 -8.00
N PHE A 112 -6.11 3.41 -7.90
CA PHE A 112 -5.55 3.97 -6.67
C PHE A 112 -6.57 4.87 -5.96
N TYR A 113 -7.05 4.41 -4.79
CA TYR A 113 -8.10 5.07 -4.00
C TYR A 113 -7.53 5.93 -2.87
N GLY A 114 -6.28 6.31 -3.01
CA GLY A 114 -5.66 7.40 -2.28
C GLY A 114 -4.79 7.03 -1.11
N GLY A 115 -4.00 8.03 -0.74
CA GLY A 115 -3.33 8.16 0.53
C GLY A 115 -4.23 8.87 1.55
N HIS A 116 -4.12 8.46 2.80
CA HIS A 116 -4.95 8.98 3.88
C HIS A 116 -4.09 9.46 5.05
N GLY A 117 -4.22 10.75 5.41
CA GLY A 117 -3.47 11.35 6.52
C GLY A 117 -3.92 10.86 7.89
N ILE A 118 -5.21 10.52 8.06
CA ILE A 118 -5.71 9.98 9.33
C ILE A 118 -5.29 8.52 9.49
N VAL A 119 -4.51 8.25 10.54
CA VAL A 119 -3.92 6.93 10.80
C VAL A 119 -5.00 5.86 10.96
N GLY A 120 -4.93 4.81 10.14
CA GLY A 120 -5.86 3.69 10.16
C GLY A 120 -7.18 3.90 9.41
N ALA A 121 -7.51 5.14 9.00
CA ALA A 121 -8.80 5.43 8.33
C ALA A 121 -8.97 4.68 7.00
N GLN A 122 -7.89 4.41 6.29
CA GLN A 122 -7.93 3.65 5.03
C GLN A 122 -8.39 2.19 5.22
N VAL A 123 -8.30 1.62 6.42
CA VAL A 123 -8.61 0.20 6.64
C VAL A 123 -10.11 -0.07 6.52
N PRO A 124 -11.02 0.65 7.22
CA PRO A 124 -12.45 0.49 6.99
C PRO A 124 -12.89 0.95 5.60
N ILE A 125 -12.23 1.96 4.99
CA ILE A 125 -12.53 2.37 3.61
C ILE A 125 -12.18 1.25 2.63
N GLY A 126 -11.03 0.59 2.80
CA GLY A 126 -10.65 -0.56 1.98
C GLY A 126 -11.62 -1.74 2.11
N ALA A 127 -12.09 -2.02 3.33
CA ALA A 127 -13.16 -2.98 3.54
C ALA A 127 -14.46 -2.56 2.83
N GLY A 128 -14.81 -1.27 2.82
CA GLY A 128 -15.94 -0.72 2.09
C GLY A 128 -15.80 -0.86 0.56
N ILE A 129 -14.60 -0.64 0.01
CA ILE A 129 -14.30 -0.88 -1.41
C ILE A 129 -14.51 -2.36 -1.74
N ALA A 130 -13.98 -3.26 -0.92
CA ALA A 130 -14.15 -4.70 -1.08
C ALA A 130 -15.62 -5.13 -0.94
N PHE A 131 -16.38 -4.51 -0.04
CA PHE A 131 -17.83 -4.72 0.04
C PHE A 131 -18.54 -4.33 -1.26
N ALA A 132 -18.19 -3.18 -1.83
CA ALA A 132 -18.75 -2.76 -3.12
C ALA A 132 -18.38 -3.72 -4.25
N ASN A 133 -17.17 -4.27 -4.26
CA ASN A 133 -16.74 -5.28 -5.23
C ASN A 133 -17.58 -6.56 -5.10
N LYS A 134 -17.76 -7.05 -3.90
CA LYS A 134 -18.60 -8.22 -3.62
C LYS A 134 -20.05 -7.98 -4.03
N TYR A 135 -20.64 -6.85 -3.64
CA TYR A 135 -22.00 -6.48 -4.00
C TYR A 135 -22.22 -6.44 -5.51
N LYS A 136 -21.25 -5.86 -6.24
CA LYS A 136 -21.25 -5.79 -7.72
C LYS A 136 -20.84 -7.08 -8.41
N LYS A 137 -20.40 -8.11 -7.67
CA LYS A 137 -19.92 -9.40 -8.20
C LYS A 137 -18.83 -9.26 -9.27
N ASN A 138 -17.90 -8.29 -9.11
CA ASN A 138 -16.91 -7.97 -10.13
C ASN A 138 -15.55 -8.67 -9.96
N ARG A 139 -15.40 -9.58 -8.98
CA ARG A 139 -14.19 -10.37 -8.70
C ARG A 139 -12.90 -9.55 -8.51
N ARG A 140 -13.01 -8.28 -8.13
CA ARG A 140 -11.87 -7.41 -7.85
C ARG A 140 -11.49 -7.50 -6.38
N VAL A 141 -10.19 -7.40 -6.11
CA VAL A 141 -9.63 -7.37 -4.77
C VAL A 141 -9.19 -5.95 -4.41
N CYS A 142 -9.37 -5.58 -3.14
CA CYS A 142 -8.84 -4.34 -2.59
C CYS A 142 -7.60 -4.65 -1.73
N PHE A 143 -6.43 -4.14 -2.12
CA PHE A 143 -5.22 -4.16 -1.31
C PHE A 143 -5.22 -2.93 -0.40
N THR A 144 -5.25 -3.18 0.90
CA THR A 144 -5.38 -2.14 1.92
C THR A 144 -4.12 -2.12 2.77
N TYR A 145 -3.30 -1.08 2.60
CA TYR A 145 -2.00 -0.95 3.25
C TYR A 145 -2.09 -0.05 4.48
N PHE A 146 -1.39 -0.43 5.53
CA PHE A 146 -1.26 0.39 6.74
C PHE A 146 -0.01 -0.01 7.53
N GLY A 147 0.52 0.92 8.32
CA GLY A 147 1.70 0.66 9.14
C GLY A 147 1.38 -0.13 10.42
N GLU A 148 2.42 -0.64 11.07
CA GLU A 148 2.32 -1.39 12.33
C GLU A 148 1.74 -0.54 13.47
N GLY A 149 2.01 0.77 13.49
CA GLY A 149 1.40 1.69 14.46
C GLY A 149 -0.10 1.82 14.25
N ALA A 150 -0.55 1.91 13.00
CA ALA A 150 -1.96 1.95 12.65
C ALA A 150 -2.70 0.66 13.03
N ALA A 151 -2.00 -0.47 13.05
CA ALA A 151 -2.56 -1.76 13.46
C ALA A 151 -3.08 -1.79 14.91
N ASN A 152 -2.76 -0.78 15.73
CA ASN A 152 -3.28 -0.63 17.10
C ASN A 152 -4.60 0.16 17.17
N GLN A 153 -5.09 0.71 16.06
CA GLN A 153 -6.36 1.45 16.02
C GLN A 153 -7.57 0.51 16.10
N GLY A 154 -8.58 0.86 16.92
CA GLY A 154 -9.79 0.05 17.09
C GLY A 154 -10.53 -0.22 15.77
N GLN A 155 -10.63 0.78 14.90
CA GLN A 155 -11.27 0.67 13.58
C GLN A 155 -10.65 -0.39 12.67
N VAL A 156 -9.38 -0.78 12.88
CA VAL A 156 -8.75 -1.89 12.15
C VAL A 156 -9.42 -3.22 12.50
N TYR A 157 -9.67 -3.45 13.78
CA TYR A 157 -10.31 -4.67 14.27
C TYR A 157 -11.80 -4.72 13.90
N GLU A 158 -12.48 -3.59 13.92
CA GLU A 158 -13.85 -3.48 13.40
C GLU A 158 -13.91 -3.86 11.91
N ALA A 159 -12.98 -3.35 11.11
CA ALA A 159 -12.87 -3.68 9.69
C ALA A 159 -12.53 -5.17 9.47
N PHE A 160 -11.65 -5.75 10.29
CA PHE A 160 -11.33 -7.18 10.25
C PHE A 160 -12.58 -8.04 10.51
N ASN A 161 -13.35 -7.70 11.54
CA ASN A 161 -14.59 -8.39 11.86
C ASN A 161 -15.58 -8.36 10.69
N MET A 162 -15.81 -7.17 10.11
CA MET A 162 -16.71 -7.01 8.95
C MET A 162 -16.19 -7.79 7.73
N ALA A 163 -14.89 -7.69 7.44
CA ALA A 163 -14.28 -8.36 6.30
C ALA A 163 -14.40 -9.89 6.40
N SER A 164 -14.17 -10.44 7.58
CA SER A 164 -14.32 -11.87 7.83
C SER A 164 -15.78 -12.33 7.77
N LEU A 165 -16.66 -11.63 8.51
CA LEU A 165 -18.10 -11.96 8.58
C LEU A 165 -18.73 -11.97 7.18
N TRP A 166 -18.40 -11.00 6.36
CA TRP A 166 -18.96 -10.88 5.02
C TRP A 166 -18.06 -11.48 3.93
N LYS A 167 -16.95 -12.14 4.29
CA LYS A 167 -16.01 -12.75 3.33
C LYS A 167 -15.67 -11.77 2.19
N LEU A 168 -15.19 -10.59 2.56
CA LEU A 168 -14.88 -9.53 1.61
C LEU A 168 -13.58 -9.83 0.85
N PRO A 169 -13.49 -9.51 -0.45
CA PRO A 169 -12.26 -9.65 -1.24
C PRO A 169 -11.28 -8.51 -0.91
N VAL A 170 -10.68 -8.56 0.27
CA VAL A 170 -9.69 -7.60 0.76
C VAL A 170 -8.43 -8.32 1.22
N VAL A 171 -7.29 -7.74 0.89
CA VAL A 171 -5.98 -8.16 1.43
C VAL A 171 -5.47 -7.03 2.30
N PHE A 172 -5.34 -7.28 3.58
CA PHE A 172 -4.76 -6.35 4.54
C PHE A 172 -3.23 -6.51 4.55
N VAL A 173 -2.52 -5.43 4.28
CA VAL A 173 -1.06 -5.41 4.21
C VAL A 173 -0.51 -4.53 5.32
N ILE A 174 0.16 -5.13 6.30
CA ILE A 174 0.85 -4.39 7.37
C ILE A 174 2.29 -4.15 6.93
N GLU A 175 2.62 -2.90 6.65
CA GLU A 175 3.97 -2.46 6.34
C GLU A 175 4.72 -2.17 7.65
N ASN A 176 5.43 -3.18 8.16
CA ASN A 176 6.12 -3.09 9.43
C ASN A 176 7.55 -2.54 9.24
N ASN A 177 7.72 -1.24 9.32
CA ASN A 177 9.03 -0.57 9.30
C ASN A 177 9.60 -0.31 10.70
N GLN A 178 9.00 -0.90 11.74
CA GLN A 178 9.43 -0.89 13.14
C GLN A 178 9.20 0.42 13.90
N TYR A 179 8.80 1.50 13.22
CA TYR A 179 8.60 2.80 13.85
C TYR A 179 7.35 3.52 13.35
N ALA A 180 6.50 3.93 14.26
CA ALA A 180 5.42 4.88 14.01
C ALA A 180 5.85 6.25 14.56
N MET A 181 6.25 7.18 13.69
CA MET A 181 6.93 8.42 14.07
C MET A 181 8.18 8.13 14.92
N GLY A 182 8.25 8.64 16.13
CA GLY A 182 9.34 8.37 17.10
C GLY A 182 9.12 7.16 18.00
N THR A 183 8.02 6.43 17.84
CA THR A 183 7.67 5.30 18.73
C THR A 183 8.00 3.98 18.05
N SER A 184 8.90 3.19 18.67
CA SER A 184 9.21 1.85 18.19
C SER A 184 8.04 0.89 18.44
N MET A 185 7.91 -0.11 17.57
CA MET A 185 6.89 -1.16 17.70
C MET A 185 6.96 -1.88 19.05
N VAL A 186 8.15 -2.18 19.55
CA VAL A 186 8.36 -2.86 20.84
C VAL A 186 7.77 -2.09 22.03
N ARG A 187 7.70 -0.75 21.95
CA ARG A 187 7.11 0.09 22.99
C ARG A 187 5.58 0.19 22.90
N ALA A 188 5.03 -0.07 21.71
CA ALA A 188 3.61 0.20 21.42
C ALA A 188 2.77 -1.07 21.23
N SER A 189 3.39 -2.22 21.04
CA SER A 189 2.69 -3.47 20.76
C SER A 189 3.07 -4.55 21.78
N SER A 190 2.07 -5.27 22.27
CA SER A 190 2.26 -6.41 23.18
C SER A 190 2.82 -7.65 22.48
N THR A 191 2.85 -7.66 21.15
CA THR A 191 3.40 -8.73 20.32
C THR A 191 4.11 -8.14 19.11
N ASP A 192 5.17 -8.79 18.66
CA ASP A 192 5.90 -8.53 17.42
C ASP A 192 5.32 -9.29 16.22
N GLU A 193 4.45 -10.27 16.46
CA GLU A 193 3.78 -11.06 15.43
C GLU A 193 2.57 -10.31 14.82
N MET A 194 2.82 -9.24 14.07
CA MET A 194 1.77 -8.44 13.45
C MET A 194 0.84 -9.26 12.55
N PHE A 195 1.34 -10.31 11.91
CA PHE A 195 0.55 -11.20 11.07
C PHE A 195 -0.51 -11.99 11.85
N ALA A 196 -0.32 -12.17 13.16
CA ALA A 196 -1.24 -12.92 14.01
C ALA A 196 -2.50 -12.11 14.39
N ARG A 197 -2.51 -10.80 14.19
CA ARG A 197 -3.63 -9.92 14.59
C ARG A 197 -4.96 -10.27 13.94
N GLY A 198 -4.94 -10.85 12.75
CA GLY A 198 -6.14 -11.31 12.05
C GLY A 198 -6.76 -12.59 12.60
N LEU A 199 -6.00 -13.37 13.36
CA LEU A 199 -6.44 -14.72 13.81
C LEU A 199 -7.69 -14.68 14.68
N ALA A 200 -7.86 -13.65 15.53
CA ALA A 200 -9.05 -13.47 16.35
C ALA A 200 -10.34 -13.29 15.52
N PHE A 201 -10.21 -12.97 14.24
CA PHE A 201 -11.29 -12.77 13.28
C PHE A 201 -11.30 -13.85 12.19
N ASN A 202 -10.60 -14.95 12.37
CA ASN A 202 -10.42 -16.01 11.37
C ASN A 202 -9.81 -15.52 10.03
N ILE A 203 -9.02 -14.45 10.07
CA ILE A 203 -8.26 -13.96 8.93
C ILE A 203 -6.85 -14.52 9.02
N PRO A 204 -6.44 -15.41 8.09
CA PRO A 204 -5.09 -15.95 8.09
C PRO A 204 -4.06 -14.86 7.78
N GLY A 205 -2.97 -14.85 8.53
CA GLY A 205 -1.87 -13.93 8.33
C GLY A 205 -0.55 -14.65 8.05
N LYS A 206 0.38 -13.96 7.40
CA LYS A 206 1.72 -14.49 7.10
C LYS A 206 2.75 -13.36 7.17
N ALA A 207 3.84 -13.60 7.91
CA ALA A 207 5.02 -12.73 7.83
C ALA A 207 5.77 -12.99 6.52
N VAL A 208 6.22 -11.92 5.88
CA VAL A 208 6.92 -11.95 4.59
C VAL A 208 8.14 -11.05 4.66
N ASN A 209 9.24 -11.46 4.05
CA ASN A 209 10.39 -10.59 3.90
C ASN A 209 10.09 -9.46 2.90
N GLY A 210 9.72 -8.29 3.42
CA GLY A 210 9.39 -7.10 2.62
C GLY A 210 10.56 -6.48 1.85
N MET A 211 11.79 -6.99 2.04
CA MET A 211 12.97 -6.58 1.27
C MET A 211 13.19 -7.44 0.03
N ASN A 212 12.40 -8.51 -0.15
CA ASN A 212 12.49 -9.40 -1.31
C ASN A 212 11.19 -9.35 -2.13
N VAL A 213 11.26 -8.73 -3.29
CA VAL A 213 10.10 -8.52 -4.19
C VAL A 213 9.45 -9.83 -4.63
N LEU A 214 10.22 -10.90 -4.82
CA LEU A 214 9.68 -12.21 -5.23
C LEU A 214 8.97 -12.93 -4.07
N ASP A 215 9.48 -12.80 -2.84
CA ASP A 215 8.82 -13.35 -1.66
C ASP A 215 7.48 -12.66 -1.42
N VAL A 216 7.41 -11.34 -1.60
CA VAL A 216 6.18 -10.57 -1.52
C VAL A 216 5.19 -11.00 -2.59
N ALA A 217 5.61 -11.05 -3.85
CA ALA A 217 4.76 -11.49 -4.96
C ALA A 217 4.19 -12.90 -4.73
N LYS A 218 5.04 -13.84 -4.29
CA LYS A 218 4.63 -15.23 -3.99
C LYS A 218 3.60 -15.31 -2.86
N ALA A 219 3.84 -14.56 -1.77
CA ALA A 219 2.94 -14.60 -0.61
C ALA A 219 1.57 -14.01 -0.94
N VAL A 220 1.55 -12.90 -1.66
CA VAL A 220 0.30 -12.21 -2.00
C VAL A 220 -0.46 -12.94 -3.11
N SER A 221 0.21 -13.53 -4.08
CA SER A 221 -0.43 -14.39 -5.10
C SER A 221 -1.27 -15.50 -4.47
N TYR A 222 -0.76 -16.15 -3.40
CA TYR A 222 -1.52 -17.16 -2.67
C TYR A 222 -2.74 -16.56 -1.94
N THR A 223 -2.59 -15.39 -1.36
CA THR A 223 -3.67 -14.70 -0.62
C THR A 223 -4.73 -14.17 -1.58
N HIS A 224 -4.32 -13.59 -2.71
CA HIS A 224 -5.20 -13.09 -3.76
C HIS A 224 -6.10 -14.20 -4.34
N LEU A 225 -5.52 -15.38 -4.62
CA LEU A 225 -6.27 -16.54 -5.10
C LEU A 225 -7.33 -17.03 -4.10
N ARG A 226 -7.17 -16.75 -2.80
CA ARG A 226 -8.12 -17.14 -1.75
C ARG A 226 -9.22 -16.10 -1.50
N ALA A 227 -9.00 -14.86 -1.94
CA ALA A 227 -9.98 -13.78 -1.82
C ALA A 227 -11.14 -13.92 -2.85
N HIS A 228 -10.98 -14.81 -3.81
CA HIS A 228 -11.99 -15.22 -4.81
C HIS A 228 -12.66 -16.55 -4.42
#